data_c64516564db3176bd39df7b30bec621e
#
_entry.id   c64516564db3176bd39df7b30bec621e
#
_cell.length_a   1.000
_cell.length_b   1.000
_cell.length_c   1.000
_cell.angle_alpha   90.00
_cell.angle_beta   90.00
_cell.angle_gamma   90.00
#
_symmetry.space_group_name_H-M   'P 1'
#
loop_
_entity.id
_entity.type
_entity.pdbx_description
1 polymer ?
#
loop_
_entity_poly.entity_id
_entity_poly.type
_entity_poly.pdbx_seq_one_letter_code
_entity_poly.pdbx_strand_id
1 'polypeptide(L)'
;MKICIATNQGGLEDQVFPVFGRCPTFTFVDVEDKEIKNVEVIPNEFAGAMGGAGIQAAQLVANKGANVVIAGNYGPNAYPILNQAGISVVSAQGNVKDVIMKYVNGELPEITQSTAPRFGGMGMGRGGGRGMGRGGGRGMWSTSAQASSTTLPPQTKEQELQMLETQAKQLEEQLNEIKKRIDELKK
;
A
#
# COMPACT_ATOMS: atom_id res chain seq x y z
N MET A 1 15.57 12.51 11.81
CA MET A 1 14.41 11.64 11.52
C MET A 1 13.80 12.08 10.20
N LYS A 2 13.57 11.15 9.25
CA LYS A 2 12.97 11.48 7.94
C LYS A 2 11.50 11.10 7.92
N ILE A 3 10.62 12.08 7.70
CA ILE A 3 9.16 11.92 7.62
C ILE A 3 8.74 12.07 6.16
N CYS A 4 7.95 11.13 5.66
CA CYS A 4 7.34 11.18 4.34
C CYS A 4 5.85 11.49 4.48
N ILE A 5 5.36 12.50 3.78
CA ILE A 5 3.95 12.89 3.81
C ILE A 5 3.37 12.76 2.39
N ALA A 6 2.23 12.10 2.28
CA ALA A 6 1.45 12.09 1.04
C ALA A 6 0.81 13.47 0.83
N THR A 7 1.09 14.11 -0.30
CA THR A 7 0.68 15.49 -0.61
C THR A 7 0.09 15.62 -2.01
N ASN A 8 -0.54 16.74 -2.30
CA ASN A 8 -1.13 17.03 -3.60
C ASN A 8 -0.14 17.74 -4.54
N GLN A 9 0.38 18.87 -4.12
CA GLN A 9 1.37 19.67 -4.88
C GLN A 9 2.78 19.57 -4.28
N GLY A 10 2.86 19.20 -3.02
CA GLY A 10 4.09 19.10 -2.25
C GLY A 10 4.45 20.37 -1.48
N GLY A 11 5.30 20.20 -0.47
CA GLY A 11 5.75 21.29 0.40
C GLY A 11 5.01 21.35 1.73
N LEU A 12 5.45 22.27 2.59
CA LEU A 12 4.94 22.39 3.96
C LEU A 12 3.56 23.05 4.06
N GLU A 13 3.21 23.88 3.09
CA GLU A 13 1.93 24.61 3.05
C GLU A 13 0.80 23.80 2.40
N ASP A 14 1.14 22.61 1.88
CA ASP A 14 0.17 21.71 1.27
C ASP A 14 -0.65 20.95 2.32
N GLN A 15 -1.66 20.22 1.88
CA GLN A 15 -2.47 19.37 2.73
C GLN A 15 -2.12 17.90 2.59
N VAL A 16 -2.27 17.16 3.67
CA VAL A 16 -2.11 15.72 3.68
C VAL A 16 -3.14 15.08 2.75
N PHE A 17 -2.66 14.30 1.79
CA PHE A 17 -3.51 13.63 0.81
C PHE A 17 -4.29 12.47 1.44
N PRO A 18 -5.59 12.30 1.09
CA PRO A 18 -6.44 11.31 1.72
C PRO A 18 -6.01 9.85 1.56
N VAL A 19 -5.32 9.51 0.46
CA VAL A 19 -4.98 8.11 0.13
C VAL A 19 -3.51 7.99 -0.24
N PHE A 20 -2.73 7.28 0.58
CA PHE A 20 -1.28 7.13 0.45
C PHE A 20 -0.80 6.79 -0.98
N GLY A 21 -1.30 5.70 -1.58
CA GLY A 21 -0.82 5.24 -2.89
C GLY A 21 -1.36 6.03 -4.08
N ARG A 22 -2.25 7.00 -3.86
CA ARG A 22 -2.91 7.80 -4.90
C ARG A 22 -2.53 9.27 -4.85
N CYS A 23 -1.70 9.68 -3.91
CA CYS A 23 -1.22 11.07 -3.85
C CYS A 23 -0.36 11.37 -5.08
N PRO A 24 -0.48 12.58 -5.65
CA PRO A 24 0.35 13.00 -6.78
C PRO A 24 1.82 13.16 -6.41
N THR A 25 2.11 13.58 -5.18
CA THR A 25 3.46 13.84 -4.70
C THR A 25 3.68 13.31 -3.29
N PHE A 26 4.94 13.07 -2.95
CA PHE A 26 5.42 12.84 -1.60
C PHE A 26 6.31 13.98 -1.17
N THR A 27 6.06 14.54 0.01
CA THR A 27 6.94 15.51 0.65
C THR A 27 7.76 14.80 1.71
N PHE A 28 9.07 14.74 1.53
CA PHE A 28 10.02 14.23 2.51
C PHE A 28 10.56 15.39 3.34
N VAL A 29 10.55 15.22 4.64
CA VAL A 29 10.98 16.24 5.57
C VAL A 29 11.96 15.64 6.55
N ASP A 30 13.17 16.22 6.62
CA ASP A 30 14.14 15.86 7.64
C ASP A 30 13.91 16.73 8.88
N VAL A 31 13.63 16.08 10.00
CA VAL A 31 13.38 16.73 11.29
C VAL A 31 14.48 16.35 12.28
N GLU A 32 15.13 17.36 12.87
CA GLU A 32 16.13 17.25 13.94
C GLU A 32 15.76 18.22 15.07
N ASP A 33 15.83 17.77 16.29
CA ASP A 33 15.52 18.57 17.48
C ASP A 33 14.19 19.34 17.42
N LYS A 34 13.18 18.67 16.83
CA LYS A 34 11.84 19.23 16.56
C LYS A 34 11.78 20.36 15.53
N GLU A 35 12.87 20.59 14.83
CA GLU A 35 12.95 21.58 13.74
C GLU A 35 13.02 20.91 12.37
N ILE A 36 12.35 21.52 11.39
CA ILE A 36 12.42 21.11 9.99
C ILE A 36 13.74 21.63 9.40
N LYS A 37 14.60 20.72 8.96
CA LYS A 37 15.91 21.05 8.40
C LYS A 37 15.91 21.06 6.87
N ASN A 38 15.23 20.10 6.27
CA ASN A 38 15.20 19.93 4.82
C ASN A 38 13.82 19.49 4.34
N VAL A 39 13.43 19.91 3.14
CA VAL A 39 12.17 19.52 2.50
C VAL A 39 12.45 19.14 1.06
N GLU A 40 12.15 17.92 0.69
CA GLU A 40 12.26 17.37 -0.66
C GLU A 40 10.87 16.95 -1.16
N VAL A 41 10.48 17.39 -2.35
CA VAL A 41 9.21 16.98 -2.98
C VAL A 41 9.51 16.03 -4.13
N ILE A 42 8.88 14.87 -4.13
CA ILE A 42 9.07 13.84 -5.15
C ILE A 42 7.71 13.49 -5.77
N PRO A 43 7.60 13.48 -7.11
CA PRO A 43 6.38 13.03 -7.77
C PRO A 43 6.14 11.54 -7.53
N ASN A 44 4.87 11.17 -7.37
CA ASN A 44 4.44 9.79 -7.29
C ASN A 44 4.01 9.29 -8.68
N GLU A 45 4.93 8.70 -9.40
CA GLU A 45 4.68 8.16 -10.75
C GLU A 45 3.63 7.03 -10.76
N PHE A 46 3.34 6.46 -9.61
CA PHE A 46 2.43 5.32 -9.46
C PHE A 46 0.99 5.73 -9.12
N ALA A 47 0.71 7.02 -8.91
CA ALA A 47 -0.61 7.51 -8.52
C ALA A 47 -1.73 7.10 -9.48
N GLY A 48 -1.43 7.06 -10.79
CA GLY A 48 -2.35 6.67 -11.86
C GLY A 48 -2.39 5.18 -12.18
N ALA A 49 -1.57 4.33 -11.54
CA ALA A 49 -1.51 2.91 -11.87
C ALA A 49 -2.85 2.20 -11.65
N MET A 50 -3.28 1.37 -12.59
CA MET A 50 -4.53 0.60 -12.51
C MET A 50 -4.53 -0.42 -11.36
N GLY A 51 -3.34 -0.89 -10.95
CA GLY A 51 -3.14 -1.79 -9.84
C GLY A 51 -1.76 -1.63 -9.21
N GLY A 52 -1.59 -2.01 -7.95
CA GLY A 52 -0.29 -1.99 -7.28
C GLY A 52 0.26 -0.61 -6.89
N ALA A 53 -0.46 0.49 -7.14
CA ALA A 53 0.00 1.84 -6.80
C ALA A 53 0.49 1.96 -5.35
N GLY A 54 -0.25 1.43 -4.39
CA GLY A 54 0.13 1.45 -2.98
C GLY A 54 1.39 0.64 -2.67
N ILE A 55 1.62 -0.48 -3.37
CA ILE A 55 2.81 -1.33 -3.23
C ILE A 55 4.04 -0.56 -3.71
N GLN A 56 3.98 -0.03 -4.93
CA GLN A 56 5.08 0.71 -5.55
C GLN A 56 5.40 1.99 -4.80
N ALA A 57 4.37 2.71 -4.35
CA ALA A 57 4.54 3.89 -3.49
C ALA A 57 5.22 3.55 -2.16
N ALA A 58 4.84 2.44 -1.52
CA ALA A 58 5.46 2.00 -0.27
C ALA A 58 6.93 1.62 -0.46
N GLN A 59 7.27 0.95 -1.56
CA GLN A 59 8.65 0.63 -1.92
C GLN A 59 9.48 1.89 -2.20
N LEU A 60 8.93 2.87 -2.93
CA LEU A 60 9.58 4.16 -3.18
C LEU A 60 9.94 4.85 -1.86
N VAL A 61 8.98 4.93 -0.95
CA VAL A 61 9.17 5.58 0.37
C VAL A 61 10.20 4.83 1.22
N ALA A 62 10.17 3.51 1.21
CA ALA A 62 11.16 2.68 1.90
C ALA A 62 12.57 2.87 1.34
N ASN A 63 12.72 2.88 0.01
CA ASN A 63 14.00 3.11 -0.67
C ASN A 63 14.59 4.51 -0.40
N LYS A 64 13.74 5.50 -0.13
CA LYS A 64 14.16 6.86 0.26
C LYS A 64 14.55 6.97 1.73
N GLY A 65 14.42 5.90 2.50
CA GLY A 65 14.84 5.84 3.89
C GLY A 65 13.93 6.62 4.84
N ALA A 66 12.63 6.69 4.56
CA ALA A 66 11.69 7.29 5.48
C ALA A 66 11.61 6.46 6.79
N ASN A 67 11.56 7.14 7.92
CA ASN A 67 11.31 6.50 9.22
C ASN A 67 9.82 6.48 9.52
N VAL A 68 9.09 7.49 9.04
CA VAL A 68 7.67 7.70 9.29
C VAL A 68 6.96 8.07 8.00
N VAL A 69 5.74 7.58 7.83
CA VAL A 69 4.87 7.94 6.72
C VAL A 69 3.55 8.49 7.24
N ILE A 70 3.10 9.61 6.69
CA ILE A 70 1.84 10.27 7.06
C ILE A 70 0.93 10.42 5.84
N ALA A 71 -0.31 9.91 5.94
CA ALA A 71 -1.36 10.08 4.93
C ALA A 71 -2.74 9.94 5.59
N GLY A 72 -3.80 10.28 4.88
CA GLY A 72 -5.15 10.12 5.42
C GLY A 72 -5.54 8.66 5.63
N ASN A 73 -5.29 7.80 4.64
CA ASN A 73 -5.63 6.37 4.68
C ASN A 73 -4.58 5.52 3.95
N TYR A 74 -4.47 4.27 4.40
CA TYR A 74 -3.57 3.27 3.83
C TYR A 74 -4.34 2.04 3.36
N GLY A 75 -4.10 1.65 2.12
CA GLY A 75 -4.66 0.42 1.57
C GLY A 75 -4.05 -0.84 2.20
N PRO A 76 -4.78 -1.99 2.13
CA PRO A 76 -4.34 -3.25 2.71
C PRO A 76 -3.06 -3.83 2.08
N ASN A 77 -2.67 -3.35 0.91
CA ASN A 77 -1.46 -3.80 0.23
C ASN A 77 -0.24 -2.91 0.52
N ALA A 78 -0.45 -1.63 0.84
CA ALA A 78 0.62 -0.69 1.17
C ALA A 78 1.11 -0.83 2.62
N TYR A 79 0.16 -0.97 3.54
CA TYR A 79 0.45 -1.04 4.97
C TYR A 79 1.45 -2.15 5.35
N PRO A 80 1.29 -3.42 4.89
CA PRO A 80 2.23 -4.49 5.24
C PRO A 80 3.66 -4.21 4.78
N ILE A 81 3.83 -3.58 3.61
CA ILE A 81 5.15 -3.27 3.05
C ILE A 81 5.85 -2.20 3.90
N LEU A 82 5.13 -1.14 4.26
CA LEU A 82 5.66 -0.09 5.15
C LEU A 82 6.05 -0.66 6.51
N ASN A 83 5.21 -1.52 7.08
CA ASN A 83 5.48 -2.18 8.36
C ASN A 83 6.69 -3.12 8.28
N GLN A 84 6.82 -3.93 7.22
CA GLN A 84 7.98 -4.79 6.99
C GLN A 84 9.29 -4.00 6.81
N ALA A 85 9.20 -2.80 6.24
CA ALA A 85 10.33 -1.88 6.11
C ALA A 85 10.69 -1.17 7.43
N GLY A 86 9.96 -1.42 8.52
CA GLY A 86 10.17 -0.76 9.81
C GLY A 86 9.76 0.71 9.83
N ILE A 87 8.86 1.10 8.93
CA ILE A 87 8.38 2.49 8.82
C ILE A 87 7.13 2.65 9.67
N SER A 88 7.13 3.60 10.58
CA SER A 88 5.97 3.98 11.37
C SER A 88 4.89 4.61 10.50
N VAL A 89 3.66 4.15 10.63
CA VAL A 89 2.54 4.58 9.79
C VAL A 89 1.56 5.40 10.61
N VAL A 90 1.29 6.63 10.18
CA VAL A 90 0.42 7.59 10.89
C VAL A 90 -0.71 8.03 9.97
N SER A 91 -1.95 7.99 10.49
CA SER A 91 -3.11 8.54 9.79
C SER A 91 -3.41 9.94 10.32
N ALA A 92 -3.36 10.93 9.43
CA ALA A 92 -3.66 12.31 9.77
C ALA A 92 -4.23 13.07 8.58
N GLN A 93 -4.86 14.21 8.85
CA GLN A 93 -5.42 15.12 7.88
C GLN A 93 -5.11 16.56 8.29
N GLY A 94 -5.07 17.47 7.33
CA GLY A 94 -4.81 18.88 7.55
C GLY A 94 -3.52 19.34 6.88
N ASN A 95 -3.03 20.52 7.30
CA ASN A 95 -1.80 21.11 6.75
C ASN A 95 -0.57 20.27 7.11
N VAL A 96 0.33 20.09 6.15
CA VAL A 96 1.55 19.27 6.29
C VAL A 96 2.39 19.71 7.47
N LYS A 97 2.64 21.02 7.60
CA LYS A 97 3.45 21.59 8.68
C LYS A 97 2.85 21.31 10.06
N ASP A 98 1.54 21.51 10.22
CA ASP A 98 0.83 21.27 11.47
C ASP A 98 0.87 19.79 11.87
N VAL A 99 0.68 18.90 10.89
CA VAL A 99 0.69 17.46 11.12
C VAL A 99 2.08 16.97 11.52
N ILE A 100 3.16 17.49 10.90
CA ILE A 100 4.52 17.19 11.31
C ILE A 100 4.76 17.63 12.76
N MET A 101 4.37 18.85 13.11
CA MET A 101 4.58 19.36 14.49
C MET A 101 3.80 18.55 15.52
N LYS A 102 2.56 18.16 15.23
CA LYS A 102 1.76 17.27 16.08
C LYS A 102 2.42 15.90 16.26
N TYR A 103 2.94 15.32 15.19
CA TYR A 103 3.65 14.04 15.27
C TYR A 103 4.92 14.14 16.14
N VAL A 104 5.73 15.15 15.92
CA VAL A 104 6.97 15.40 16.67
C VAL A 104 6.71 15.67 18.15
N ASN A 105 5.56 16.25 18.47
CA ASN A 105 5.11 16.44 19.86
C ASN A 105 4.50 15.18 20.49
N GLY A 106 4.30 14.10 19.71
CA GLY A 106 3.71 12.85 20.20
C GLY A 106 2.17 12.88 20.32
N GLU A 107 1.51 13.82 19.63
CA GLU A 107 0.06 13.97 19.62
C GLU A 107 -0.66 13.05 18.64
N LEU A 108 0.08 12.48 17.69
CA LEU A 108 -0.48 11.59 16.66
C LEU A 108 -0.07 10.14 16.91
N PRO A 109 -1.04 9.23 17.13
CA PRO A 109 -0.75 7.82 17.34
C PRO A 109 -0.37 7.13 16.02
N GLU A 110 0.52 6.17 16.10
CA GLU A 110 0.79 5.25 15.00
C GLU A 110 -0.37 4.27 14.83
N ILE A 111 -0.68 3.93 13.57
CA ILE A 111 -1.70 2.93 13.28
C ILE A 111 -1.06 1.54 13.21
N THR A 112 -1.79 0.53 13.69
CA THR A 112 -1.33 -0.86 13.74
C THR A 112 -1.94 -1.75 12.64
N GLN A 113 -2.81 -1.17 11.79
CA GLN A 113 -3.49 -1.88 10.70
C GLN A 113 -3.85 -0.93 9.56
N SER A 114 -4.17 -1.50 8.39
CA SER A 114 -4.66 -0.72 7.24
C SER A 114 -5.98 -0.02 7.59
N THR A 115 -6.13 1.24 7.17
CA THR A 115 -7.32 2.06 7.45
C THR A 115 -8.35 2.05 6.32
N ALA A 116 -7.95 1.64 5.12
CA ALA A 116 -8.85 1.55 3.97
C ALA A 116 -9.47 0.13 3.84
N PRO A 117 -10.76 0.03 3.53
CA PRO A 117 -11.41 -1.26 3.31
C PRO A 117 -10.80 -1.97 2.09
N ARG A 118 -10.77 -3.32 2.15
CA ARG A 118 -10.16 -4.18 1.12
C ARG A 118 -10.74 -4.01 -0.30
N PHE A 119 -11.89 -3.35 -0.45
CA PHE A 119 -12.64 -3.23 -1.71
C PHE A 119 -12.66 -1.83 -2.33
N GLY A 120 -11.77 -0.92 -1.92
CA GLY A 120 -11.72 0.45 -2.46
C GLY A 120 -11.28 0.59 -3.93
N GLY A 121 -11.31 -0.47 -4.73
CA GLY A 121 -10.86 -0.48 -6.12
C GLY A 121 -11.87 -0.92 -7.18
N MET A 122 -13.12 -1.21 -6.82
CA MET A 122 -14.16 -1.45 -7.82
C MET A 122 -14.78 -0.12 -8.25
N GLY A 123 -14.39 0.35 -9.43
CA GLY A 123 -14.99 1.49 -10.11
C GLY A 123 -16.51 1.31 -10.22
N MET A 124 -17.26 2.25 -9.64
CA MET A 124 -18.68 2.41 -9.92
C MET A 124 -18.84 2.85 -11.39
N GLY A 125 -18.98 1.87 -12.27
CA GLY A 125 -19.53 2.07 -13.60
C GLY A 125 -21.01 2.42 -13.47
N ARG A 126 -21.32 3.70 -13.50
CA ARG A 126 -22.68 4.24 -13.55
C ARG A 126 -23.24 4.01 -14.96
N GLY A 127 -23.73 2.79 -15.23
CA GLY A 127 -24.45 2.44 -16.44
C GLY A 127 -25.95 2.51 -16.18
N GLY A 128 -26.55 3.68 -16.39
CA GLY A 128 -28.00 3.84 -16.48
C GLY A 128 -28.53 3.29 -17.81
N GLY A 129 -29.10 2.09 -17.81
CA GLY A 129 -29.82 1.52 -18.94
C GLY A 129 -31.27 1.27 -18.55
N ARG A 130 -32.18 2.20 -18.89
CA ARG A 130 -33.61 1.95 -18.93
C ARG A 130 -33.91 1.05 -20.12
N GLY A 131 -34.33 -0.18 -19.88
CA GLY A 131 -34.88 -1.08 -20.89
C GLY A 131 -36.16 -1.71 -20.36
N MET A 132 -37.30 -1.16 -20.77
CA MET A 132 -38.61 -1.81 -20.68
C MET A 132 -38.66 -2.94 -21.72
N GLY A 133 -38.78 -4.17 -21.29
CA GLY A 133 -39.04 -5.33 -22.14
C GLY A 133 -40.03 -6.26 -21.47
N ARG A 134 -41.29 -6.19 -21.90
CA ARG A 134 -42.42 -7.06 -21.51
C ARG A 134 -42.35 -8.29 -22.42
N GLY A 135 -42.22 -9.47 -21.86
CA GLY A 135 -42.32 -10.73 -22.63
C GLY A 135 -42.39 -11.94 -21.71
N GLY A 136 -43.57 -12.55 -21.65
CA GLY A 136 -43.84 -13.78 -20.93
C GLY A 136 -43.28 -15.00 -21.66
N GLY A 137 -42.85 -15.99 -20.92
CA GLY A 137 -42.45 -17.31 -21.44
C GLY A 137 -42.28 -18.30 -20.29
N ARG A 138 -43.25 -19.20 -20.15
CA ARG A 138 -43.19 -20.39 -19.31
C ARG A 138 -42.06 -21.30 -19.80
N GLY A 139 -41.18 -21.71 -18.93
CA GLY A 139 -40.18 -22.74 -19.20
C GLY A 139 -39.58 -23.26 -17.87
N MET A 140 -40.18 -24.34 -17.39
CA MET A 140 -39.65 -25.24 -16.36
C MET A 140 -38.31 -25.82 -16.86
N TRP A 141 -37.18 -25.54 -16.23
CA TRP A 141 -36.07 -26.50 -16.15
C TRP A 141 -35.23 -26.17 -14.92
N SER A 142 -35.36 -27.10 -14.00
CA SER A 142 -34.52 -27.28 -12.83
C SER A 142 -33.11 -27.59 -13.28
N THR A 143 -32.17 -26.73 -12.95
CA THR A 143 -30.74 -27.12 -12.81
C THR A 143 -30.11 -26.27 -11.72
N SER A 144 -29.80 -26.95 -10.66
CA SER A 144 -28.97 -26.51 -9.55
C SER A 144 -27.63 -25.92 -10.05
N ALA A 145 -27.52 -24.59 -10.12
CA ALA A 145 -26.22 -23.93 -10.23
C ALA A 145 -25.69 -23.75 -8.81
N GLN A 146 -24.88 -24.71 -8.42
CA GLN A 146 -23.98 -24.60 -7.28
C GLN A 146 -23.13 -23.36 -7.44
N ALA A 147 -23.36 -22.34 -6.64
CA ALA A 147 -22.45 -21.27 -6.42
C ALA A 147 -21.20 -21.87 -5.77
N SER A 148 -20.16 -22.08 -6.58
CA SER A 148 -18.84 -22.45 -6.09
C SER A 148 -18.28 -21.24 -5.36
N SER A 149 -18.62 -21.11 -4.08
CA SER A 149 -17.80 -20.38 -3.14
C SER A 149 -16.50 -21.17 -3.01
N THR A 150 -15.46 -20.75 -3.71
CA THR A 150 -14.10 -21.25 -3.49
C THR A 150 -13.63 -20.70 -2.15
N THR A 151 -14.16 -21.26 -1.07
CA THR A 151 -13.49 -21.27 0.21
C THR A 151 -12.28 -22.19 0.03
N LEU A 152 -11.10 -21.61 -0.07
CA LEU A 152 -9.87 -22.36 0.12
C LEU A 152 -10.00 -23.13 1.43
N PRO A 153 -9.79 -24.46 1.43
CA PRO A 153 -9.82 -25.22 2.67
C PRO A 153 -8.81 -24.63 3.63
N PRO A 154 -9.03 -24.66 4.95
CA PRO A 154 -8.06 -24.22 5.91
C PRO A 154 -6.78 -25.03 5.67
N GLN A 155 -5.70 -24.34 5.27
CA GLN A 155 -4.40 -24.97 5.08
C GLN A 155 -3.99 -25.57 6.43
N THR A 156 -3.77 -26.86 6.45
CA THR A 156 -3.25 -27.51 7.64
C THR A 156 -1.83 -27.00 7.89
N LYS A 157 -1.43 -26.89 9.15
CA LYS A 157 -0.08 -26.43 9.53
C LYS A 157 1.03 -27.19 8.78
N GLU A 158 0.76 -28.43 8.39
CA GLU A 158 1.68 -29.27 7.60
C GLU A 158 1.82 -28.78 6.15
N GLN A 159 0.74 -28.30 5.53
CA GLN A 159 0.79 -27.73 4.17
C GLN A 159 1.50 -26.39 4.17
N GLU A 160 1.31 -25.59 5.21
CA GLU A 160 1.99 -24.31 5.39
C GLU A 160 3.50 -24.50 5.60
N LEU A 161 3.89 -25.51 6.41
CA LEU A 161 5.29 -25.91 6.61
C LEU A 161 5.93 -26.35 5.30
N GLN A 162 5.31 -27.23 4.52
CA GLN A 162 5.85 -27.68 3.24
C GLN A 162 6.00 -26.52 2.24
N MET A 163 5.07 -25.57 2.23
CA MET A 163 5.17 -24.40 1.35
C MET A 163 6.33 -23.50 1.77
N LEU A 164 6.49 -23.25 3.07
CA LEU A 164 7.61 -22.46 3.60
C LEU A 164 8.96 -23.13 3.38
N GLU A 165 9.07 -24.45 3.55
CA GLU A 165 10.28 -25.20 3.25
C GLU A 165 10.65 -25.13 1.76
N THR A 166 9.66 -25.21 0.88
CA THR A 166 9.88 -25.09 -0.56
C THR A 166 10.36 -23.66 -0.93
N GLN A 167 9.79 -22.64 -0.33
CA GLN A 167 10.22 -21.26 -0.53
C GLN A 167 11.64 -21.01 0.02
N ALA A 168 11.95 -21.55 1.18
CA ALA A 168 13.28 -21.43 1.77
C ALA A 168 14.34 -22.04 0.86
N LYS A 169 14.07 -23.22 0.30
CA LYS A 169 14.97 -23.91 -0.63
C LYS A 169 15.20 -23.13 -1.93
N GLN A 170 14.14 -22.51 -2.48
CA GLN A 170 14.27 -21.64 -3.66
C GLN A 170 15.10 -20.40 -3.37
N LEU A 171 14.94 -19.80 -2.19
CA LEU A 171 15.73 -18.64 -1.79
C LEU A 171 17.20 -18.99 -1.58
N GLU A 172 17.52 -20.17 -1.03
CA GLU A 172 18.89 -20.64 -0.90
C GLU A 172 19.57 -20.88 -2.27
N GLU A 173 18.84 -21.42 -3.23
CA GLU A 173 19.34 -21.59 -4.60
C GLU A 173 19.63 -20.23 -5.26
N GLN A 174 18.72 -19.27 -5.15
CA GLN A 174 18.92 -17.91 -5.67
C GLN A 174 20.11 -17.21 -5.01
N LEU A 175 20.28 -17.39 -3.70
CA LEU A 175 21.39 -16.81 -2.95
C LEU A 175 22.74 -17.41 -3.39
N ASN A 176 22.79 -18.69 -3.66
CA ASN A 176 23.98 -19.36 -4.17
C ASN A 176 24.32 -18.91 -5.60
N GLU A 177 23.32 -18.70 -6.46
CA GLU A 177 23.50 -18.20 -7.82
C GLU A 177 24.04 -16.76 -7.81
N ILE A 178 23.48 -15.90 -6.96
CA ILE A 178 23.96 -14.52 -6.78
C ILE A 178 25.40 -14.50 -6.27
N LYS A 179 25.75 -15.34 -5.29
CA LYS A 179 27.12 -15.45 -4.78
C LYS A 179 28.11 -15.86 -5.87
N LYS A 180 27.73 -16.85 -6.69
CA LYS A 180 28.54 -17.30 -7.82
C LYS A 180 28.78 -16.18 -8.84
N ARG A 181 27.76 -15.39 -9.12
CA ARG A 181 27.85 -14.26 -10.04
C ARG A 181 28.69 -13.11 -9.50
N ILE A 182 28.65 -12.89 -8.19
CA ILE A 182 29.53 -11.91 -7.50
C ILE A 182 30.99 -12.36 -7.60
N ASP A 183 31.28 -13.65 -7.40
CA ASP A 183 32.64 -14.17 -7.49
C ASP A 183 33.20 -14.14 -8.91
N GLU A 184 32.35 -14.32 -9.93
CA GLU A 184 32.71 -14.14 -11.34
C GLU A 184 33.04 -12.70 -11.71
N LEU A 185 32.33 -11.73 -11.09
CA LEU A 185 32.56 -10.29 -11.35
C LEU A 185 33.76 -9.70 -10.57
N LYS A 186 34.29 -10.44 -9.59
CA LYS A 186 35.47 -10.04 -8.81
C LYS A 186 36.78 -10.54 -9.41
N LYS A 187 36.72 -11.38 -10.44
CA LYS A 187 37.90 -11.87 -11.19
C LYS A 187 38.20 -10.98 -12.38
#